data_8fcccf312972239d8baadfc54f3b04e3
#
_entry.id   8fcccf312972239d8baadfc54f3b04e3
#
_cell.length_a   1.000
_cell.length_b   1.000
_cell.length_c   1.000
_cell.angle_alpha   90.00
_cell.angle_beta   90.00
_cell.angle_gamma   90.00
#
_symmetry.space_group_name_H-M   'P 1'
#
loop_
_entity.id
_entity.type
_entity.pdbx_description
1 polymer ?
#
loop_
_entity_poly.entity_id
_entity_poly.type
_entity_poly.pdbx_seq_one_letter_code
_entity_poly.pdbx_strand_id
1 'polypeptide(L)'
;MPRRGNVPKREVLPDPVYGSVVVAKLINSIMLDGKKGVAQAIVYDAFEQIKETTGEEPLEVFTRAMNNIMPSVEVKARSVGGANYQVPMEVRPERRQTLGLRWLTKYTRARGERTMSERLAKELMDAANNTGASVKKREDTHKMAEANRAFAHYRF
;
A
#
# COMPACT_ATOMS: atom_id res chain seq x y z
N MET A 1 -19.51 -18.45 -5.66
CA MET A 1 -19.21 -17.07 -6.10
C MET A 1 -20.47 -16.47 -6.73
N PRO A 2 -20.88 -15.28 -6.32
CA PRO A 2 -22.02 -14.63 -6.91
C PRO A 2 -21.76 -14.28 -8.38
N ARG A 3 -22.69 -14.64 -9.24
CA ARG A 3 -22.61 -14.35 -10.67
C ARG A 3 -23.38 -13.08 -11.04
N ARG A 4 -24.28 -12.64 -10.18
CA ARG A 4 -25.11 -11.45 -10.37
C ARG A 4 -25.15 -10.67 -9.07
N GLY A 5 -25.00 -9.37 -9.15
CA GLY A 5 -25.02 -8.48 -8.01
C GLY A 5 -23.65 -8.25 -7.37
N ASN A 6 -23.57 -7.23 -6.55
CA ASN A 6 -22.36 -6.85 -5.86
C ASN A 6 -22.22 -7.64 -4.56
N VAL A 7 -20.99 -8.11 -4.30
CA VAL A 7 -20.66 -8.69 -3.00
C VAL A 7 -20.51 -7.56 -1.99
N PRO A 8 -21.23 -7.58 -0.84
CA PRO A 8 -21.04 -6.56 0.17
C PRO A 8 -19.62 -6.63 0.73
N LYS A 9 -19.02 -5.46 0.93
CA LYS A 9 -17.69 -5.38 1.52
C LYS A 9 -17.78 -5.56 3.02
N ARG A 10 -16.86 -6.36 3.57
CA ARG A 10 -16.76 -6.53 5.01
C ARG A 10 -16.14 -5.28 5.63
N GLU A 11 -16.74 -4.81 6.71
CA GLU A 11 -16.15 -3.75 7.51
C GLU A 11 -14.97 -4.29 8.31
N VAL A 12 -13.88 -3.53 8.31
CA VAL A 12 -12.72 -3.81 9.14
C VAL A 12 -12.81 -2.95 10.38
N LEU A 13 -12.80 -3.58 11.55
CA LEU A 13 -12.82 -2.84 12.82
C LEU A 13 -11.50 -2.10 13.02
N PRO A 14 -11.54 -0.88 13.62
CA PRO A 14 -10.32 -0.15 13.91
C PRO A 14 -9.40 -0.95 14.84
N ASP A 15 -8.09 -0.73 14.68
CA ASP A 15 -7.11 -1.32 15.60
C ASP A 15 -7.34 -0.78 17.04
N PRO A 16 -7.37 -1.67 18.04
CA PRO A 16 -7.67 -1.24 19.42
C PRO A 16 -6.61 -0.33 20.05
N VAL A 17 -5.35 -0.43 19.62
CA VAL A 17 -4.26 0.37 20.17
C VAL A 17 -4.21 1.76 19.55
N TYR A 18 -4.34 1.85 18.23
CA TYR A 18 -4.24 3.13 17.50
C TYR A 18 -5.59 3.69 17.04
N GLY A 19 -6.66 2.93 17.17
CA GLY A 19 -8.00 3.36 16.76
C GLY A 19 -8.12 3.60 15.24
N SER A 20 -7.25 3.00 14.44
CA SER A 20 -7.14 3.24 13.01
C SER A 20 -7.54 2.01 12.19
N VAL A 21 -8.45 2.20 11.26
CA VAL A 21 -8.85 1.16 10.29
C VAL A 21 -7.68 0.81 9.36
N VAL A 22 -6.87 1.79 8.98
CA VAL A 22 -5.73 1.57 8.08
C VAL A 22 -4.66 0.72 8.76
N VAL A 23 -4.42 0.94 10.05
CA VAL A 23 -3.51 0.09 10.84
C VAL A 23 -4.04 -1.35 10.92
N ALA A 24 -5.33 -1.53 11.12
CA ALA A 24 -5.94 -2.86 11.10
C ALA A 24 -5.76 -3.56 9.75
N LYS A 25 -5.91 -2.82 8.66
CA LYS A 25 -5.67 -3.33 7.30
C LYS A 25 -4.19 -3.67 7.06
N LEU A 26 -3.27 -2.88 7.60
CA LEU A 26 -1.83 -3.17 7.56
C LEU A 26 -1.52 -4.49 8.28
N ILE A 27 -2.06 -4.69 9.45
CA ILE A 27 -1.90 -5.93 10.21
C ILE A 27 -2.40 -7.12 9.38
N ASN A 28 -3.58 -6.99 8.77
CA ASN A 28 -4.12 -8.04 7.91
C ASN A 28 -3.25 -8.31 6.68
N SER A 29 -2.61 -7.29 6.13
CA SER A 29 -1.71 -7.41 4.97
C SER A 29 -0.39 -8.12 5.33
N ILE A 30 0.12 -7.91 6.54
CA ILE A 30 1.36 -8.52 7.04
C ILE A 30 1.12 -9.95 7.50
N MET A 31 -0.10 -10.26 7.93
CA MET A 31 -0.45 -11.57 8.44
C MET A 31 -0.18 -12.69 7.44
N LEU A 32 0.44 -13.76 7.92
CA LEU A 32 0.65 -15.01 7.19
C LEU A 32 0.00 -16.16 7.98
N ASP A 33 -0.57 -17.10 7.25
CA ASP A 33 -1.13 -18.34 7.82
C ASP A 33 -2.17 -18.10 8.95
N GLY A 34 -2.87 -16.99 8.90
CA GLY A 34 -3.86 -16.63 9.91
C GLY A 34 -3.28 -16.22 11.26
N LYS A 35 -1.97 -16.03 11.36
CA LYS A 35 -1.27 -15.69 12.62
C LYS A 35 -1.38 -14.20 12.91
N LYS A 36 -2.57 -13.76 13.30
CA LYS A 36 -2.86 -12.35 13.52
C LYS A 36 -2.10 -11.75 14.69
N GLY A 37 -1.94 -12.49 15.78
CA GLY A 37 -1.18 -12.04 16.95
C GLY A 37 0.27 -11.70 16.63
N VAL A 38 0.90 -12.51 15.78
CA VAL A 38 2.27 -12.25 15.29
C VAL A 38 2.32 -10.99 14.45
N ALA A 39 1.36 -10.81 13.54
CA ALA A 39 1.28 -9.61 12.70
C ALA A 39 1.06 -8.33 13.54
N GLN A 40 0.20 -8.40 14.54
CA GLN A 40 0.00 -7.29 15.48
C GLN A 40 1.29 -6.93 16.20
N ALA A 41 2.01 -7.91 16.71
CA ALA A 41 3.28 -7.70 17.39
C ALA A 41 4.31 -7.03 16.47
N ILE A 42 4.39 -7.46 15.22
CA ILE A 42 5.29 -6.87 14.22
C ILE A 42 4.97 -5.38 14.01
N VAL A 43 3.71 -5.05 13.80
CA VAL A 43 3.28 -3.66 13.54
C VAL A 43 3.49 -2.78 14.77
N TYR A 44 3.12 -3.24 15.95
CA TYR A 44 3.28 -2.47 17.18
C TYR A 44 4.76 -2.23 17.51
N ASP A 45 5.59 -3.24 17.35
CA ASP A 45 7.03 -3.11 17.54
C ASP A 45 7.67 -2.17 16.52
N ALA A 46 7.26 -2.24 15.26
CA ALA A 46 7.71 -1.32 14.22
C ALA A 46 7.34 0.13 14.56
N PHE A 47 6.12 0.37 15.05
CA PHE A 47 5.66 1.70 15.46
C PHE A 47 6.43 2.23 16.67
N GLU A 48 6.75 1.39 17.64
CA GLU A 48 7.61 1.76 18.76
C GLU A 48 9.01 2.15 18.28
N GLN A 49 9.60 1.40 17.36
CA GLN A 49 10.90 1.72 16.77
C GLN A 49 10.88 3.07 16.03
N ILE A 50 9.80 3.37 15.32
CA ILE A 50 9.64 4.67 14.65
C ILE A 50 9.61 5.79 15.68
N LYS A 51 8.86 5.63 16.76
CA LYS A 51 8.78 6.63 17.83
C LYS A 51 10.14 6.87 18.49
N GLU A 52 10.86 5.81 18.81
CA GLU A 52 12.18 5.89 19.41
C GLU A 52 13.21 6.57 18.49
N THR A 53 13.14 6.29 17.19
CA THR A 53 14.11 6.81 16.22
C THR A 53 13.82 8.24 15.80
N THR A 54 12.54 8.57 15.53
CA THR A 54 12.16 9.88 14.99
C THR A 54 11.65 10.86 16.04
N GLY A 55 11.18 10.36 17.17
CA GLY A 55 10.49 11.17 18.17
C GLY A 55 9.09 11.62 17.77
N GLU A 56 8.64 11.28 16.56
CA GLU A 56 7.32 11.63 16.05
C GLU A 56 6.29 10.57 16.44
N GLU A 57 5.01 10.95 16.39
CA GLU A 57 3.91 10.01 16.58
C GLU A 57 3.90 8.98 15.45
N PRO A 58 3.97 7.66 15.75
CA PRO A 58 4.06 6.63 14.71
C PRO A 58 2.92 6.66 13.70
N LEU A 59 1.70 6.97 14.14
CA LEU A 59 0.54 7.03 13.26
C LEU A 59 0.66 8.14 12.23
N GLU A 60 1.24 9.27 12.59
CA GLU A 60 1.50 10.40 11.68
C GLU A 60 2.55 10.02 10.63
N VAL A 61 3.62 9.35 11.06
CA VAL A 61 4.67 8.85 10.16
C VAL A 61 4.07 7.82 9.19
N PHE A 62 3.26 6.91 9.68
CA PHE A 62 2.57 5.92 8.85
C PHE A 62 1.63 6.59 7.83
N THR A 63 0.84 7.55 8.25
CA THR A 63 -0.07 8.29 7.35
C THR A 63 0.71 9.02 6.25
N ARG A 64 1.79 9.68 6.60
CA ARG A 64 2.65 10.37 5.64
C ARG A 64 3.30 9.39 4.68
N ALA A 65 3.79 8.27 5.18
CA ALA A 65 4.34 7.20 4.36
C ALA A 65 3.31 6.66 3.36
N MET A 66 2.11 6.36 3.81
CA MET A 66 1.03 5.88 2.95
C MET A 66 0.66 6.89 1.87
N ASN A 67 0.57 8.17 2.22
CA ASN A 67 0.30 9.21 1.24
C ASN A 67 1.38 9.29 0.15
N ASN A 68 2.63 8.99 0.50
CA ASN A 68 3.74 8.97 -0.46
C ASN A 68 3.80 7.68 -1.30
N ILE A 69 3.20 6.59 -0.83
CA ILE A 69 3.20 5.30 -1.51
C ILE A 69 1.99 5.14 -2.42
N MET A 70 0.83 5.62 -2.01
CA MET A 70 -0.43 5.41 -2.73
C MET A 70 -0.41 6.07 -4.10
N PRO A 71 -0.71 5.31 -5.19
CA PRO A 71 -0.74 5.88 -6.53
C PRO A 71 -2.07 6.59 -6.80
N SER A 72 -2.03 7.66 -7.59
CA SER A 72 -3.23 8.36 -8.08
C SER A 72 -3.68 7.85 -9.44
N VAL A 73 -2.77 7.28 -10.21
CA VAL A 73 -3.03 6.73 -11.55
C VAL A 73 -2.34 5.39 -11.71
N GLU A 74 -2.93 4.53 -12.52
CA GLU A 74 -2.35 3.25 -12.93
C GLU A 74 -2.68 2.99 -14.40
N VAL A 75 -2.11 1.94 -14.97
CA VAL A 75 -2.45 1.50 -16.32
C VAL A 75 -3.19 0.18 -16.27
N LYS A 76 -4.19 0.04 -17.13
CA LYS A 76 -4.90 -1.22 -17.36
C LYS A 76 -4.79 -1.63 -18.81
N ALA A 77 -4.57 -2.91 -19.05
CA ALA A 77 -4.57 -3.46 -20.39
C ALA A 77 -5.99 -3.45 -20.95
N ARG A 78 -6.14 -2.99 -22.18
CA ARG A 78 -7.38 -3.05 -22.94
C ARG A 78 -7.10 -3.48 -24.38
N SER A 79 -7.88 -4.43 -24.86
CA SER A 79 -7.83 -4.84 -26.27
C SER A 79 -8.77 -3.97 -27.10
N VAL A 80 -8.23 -3.36 -28.15
CA VAL A 80 -8.99 -2.57 -29.12
C VAL A 80 -8.52 -2.99 -30.51
N GLY A 81 -9.44 -3.48 -31.34
CA GLY A 81 -9.11 -3.93 -32.71
C GLY A 81 -8.07 -5.03 -32.78
N GLY A 82 -7.99 -5.91 -31.80
CA GLY A 82 -7.02 -7.00 -31.74
C GLY A 82 -5.64 -6.63 -31.19
N ALA A 83 -5.39 -5.36 -30.90
CA ALA A 83 -4.16 -4.88 -30.25
C ALA A 83 -4.41 -4.60 -28.77
N ASN A 84 -3.41 -4.87 -27.94
CA ASN A 84 -3.46 -4.59 -26.49
C ASN A 84 -2.78 -3.26 -26.20
N TYR A 85 -3.49 -2.38 -25.50
CA TYR A 85 -3.00 -1.09 -25.07
C TYR A 85 -2.98 -1.00 -23.55
N GLN A 86 -1.96 -0.31 -23.02
CA GLN A 86 -1.90 0.06 -21.62
C GLN A 86 -2.61 1.41 -21.44
N VAL A 87 -3.78 1.42 -20.83
CA VAL A 87 -4.63 2.62 -20.72
C VAL A 87 -4.50 3.23 -19.34
N PRO A 88 -4.06 4.51 -19.22
CA PRO A 88 -4.01 5.20 -17.94
C PRO A 88 -5.40 5.40 -17.36
N MET A 89 -5.54 5.15 -16.06
CA MET A 89 -6.79 5.32 -15.33
C MET A 89 -6.54 5.90 -13.95
N GLU A 90 -7.47 6.74 -13.49
CA GLU A 90 -7.46 7.17 -12.10
C GLU A 90 -7.73 5.99 -11.17
N VAL A 91 -7.04 5.97 -10.03
CA VAL A 91 -7.22 4.98 -9.00
C VAL A 91 -8.21 5.50 -7.96
N ARG A 92 -9.28 4.74 -7.70
CA ARG A 92 -10.26 5.08 -6.66
C ARG A 92 -9.61 5.04 -5.28
N PRO A 93 -10.07 5.87 -4.31
CA PRO A 93 -9.43 5.97 -2.99
C PRO A 93 -9.24 4.62 -2.29
N GLU A 94 -10.21 3.75 -2.37
CA GLU A 94 -10.15 2.43 -1.75
C GLU A 94 -9.09 1.52 -2.38
N ARG A 95 -8.97 1.56 -3.69
CA ARG A 95 -7.92 0.83 -4.40
C ARG A 95 -6.54 1.46 -4.17
N ARG A 96 -6.46 2.78 -4.05
CA ARG A 96 -5.20 3.46 -3.69
C ARG A 96 -4.65 2.91 -2.38
N GLN A 97 -5.50 2.80 -1.38
CA GLN A 97 -5.12 2.25 -0.08
C GLN A 97 -4.69 0.78 -0.20
N THR A 98 -5.44 -0.03 -0.93
CA THR A 98 -5.10 -1.45 -1.15
C THR A 98 -3.76 -1.60 -1.84
N LEU A 99 -3.51 -0.85 -2.90
CA LEU A 99 -2.23 -0.88 -3.61
C LEU A 99 -1.09 -0.40 -2.72
N GLY A 100 -1.29 0.68 -1.97
CA GLY A 100 -0.29 1.20 -1.04
C GLY A 100 0.12 0.17 0.00
N LEU A 101 -0.83 -0.48 0.63
CA LEU A 101 -0.56 -1.54 1.62
C LEU A 101 0.11 -2.76 0.99
N ARG A 102 -0.32 -3.16 -0.20
CA ARG A 102 0.27 -4.28 -0.92
C ARG A 102 1.74 -4.01 -1.26
N TRP A 103 2.05 -2.85 -1.77
CA TRP A 103 3.42 -2.48 -2.13
C TRP A 103 4.30 -2.31 -0.89
N LEU A 104 3.78 -1.65 0.15
CA LEU A 104 4.48 -1.52 1.43
C LEU A 104 4.88 -2.90 1.97
N THR A 105 3.94 -3.83 2.02
CA THR A 105 4.19 -5.18 2.53
C THR A 105 5.22 -5.93 1.67
N LYS A 106 5.06 -5.87 0.36
CA LYS A 106 5.97 -6.53 -0.58
C LYS A 106 7.42 -6.04 -0.41
N TYR A 107 7.61 -4.73 -0.42
CA TYR A 107 8.95 -4.15 -0.38
C TYR A 107 9.55 -4.17 1.02
N THR A 108 8.73 -4.18 2.05
CA THR A 108 9.18 -4.44 3.42
C THR A 108 9.80 -5.83 3.52
N ARG A 109 9.12 -6.85 3.00
CA ARG A 109 9.65 -8.22 2.99
C ARG A 109 10.94 -8.38 2.21
N ALA A 110 11.15 -7.57 1.20
CA ALA A 110 12.35 -7.60 0.35
C ALA A 110 13.57 -6.89 0.97
N ARG A 111 13.39 -6.20 2.10
CA ARG A 111 14.50 -5.50 2.76
C ARG A 111 15.46 -6.46 3.44
N GLY A 112 16.68 -5.98 3.73
CA GLY A 112 17.75 -6.80 4.28
C GLY A 112 17.89 -6.78 5.80
N GLU A 113 17.05 -6.02 6.52
CA GLU A 113 17.10 -6.00 7.98
C GLU A 113 16.73 -7.36 8.57
N ARG A 114 17.15 -7.62 9.78
CA ARG A 114 17.04 -8.94 10.41
C ARG A 114 15.61 -9.36 10.69
N THR A 115 14.80 -8.48 11.27
CA THR A 115 13.42 -8.77 11.67
C THR A 115 12.42 -8.05 10.79
N MET A 116 11.20 -8.60 10.71
CA MET A 116 10.12 -7.95 9.95
C MET A 116 9.72 -6.61 10.55
N SER A 117 9.74 -6.46 11.88
CA SER A 117 9.46 -5.19 12.54
C SER A 117 10.49 -4.12 12.20
N GLU A 118 11.76 -4.46 12.15
CA GLU A 118 12.82 -3.52 11.72
C GLU A 118 12.66 -3.12 10.26
N ARG A 119 12.35 -4.09 9.40
CA ARG A 119 12.09 -3.85 7.98
C ARG A 119 10.91 -2.89 7.78
N LEU A 120 9.81 -3.13 8.48
CA LEU A 120 8.60 -2.31 8.40
C LEU A 120 8.88 -0.89 8.91
N ALA A 121 9.53 -0.76 10.05
CA ALA A 121 9.87 0.54 10.62
C ALA A 121 10.73 1.37 9.65
N LYS A 122 11.76 0.77 9.08
CA LYS A 122 12.67 1.46 8.16
C LYS A 122 12.00 1.79 6.83
N GLU A 123 11.19 0.88 6.29
CA GLU A 123 10.46 1.18 5.05
C GLU A 123 9.46 2.33 5.25
N LEU A 124 8.75 2.35 6.38
CA LEU A 124 7.84 3.45 6.71
C LEU A 124 8.57 4.78 6.89
N MET A 125 9.71 4.78 7.57
CA MET A 125 10.51 6.00 7.73
C MET A 125 11.04 6.50 6.39
N ASP A 126 11.54 5.62 5.54
CA ASP A 126 12.01 5.97 4.20
C ASP A 126 10.86 6.53 3.36
N ALA A 127 9.71 5.86 3.35
CA ALA A 127 8.54 6.30 2.61
C ALA A 127 8.00 7.65 3.10
N ALA A 128 8.03 7.88 4.41
CA ALA A 128 7.64 9.17 4.99
C ALA A 128 8.56 10.31 4.49
N ASN A 129 9.80 9.99 4.18
CA ASN A 129 10.77 10.92 3.57
C ASN A 129 10.76 10.87 2.03
N ASN A 130 9.74 10.27 1.45
CA ASN A 130 9.55 10.14 0.00
C ASN A 130 10.69 9.39 -0.71
N THR A 131 11.25 8.39 -0.03
CA THR A 131 12.29 7.51 -0.56
C THR A 131 11.93 6.04 -0.33
N GLY A 132 12.76 5.13 -0.84
CA GLY A 132 12.57 3.70 -0.67
C GLY A 132 11.84 3.03 -1.82
N ALA A 133 11.80 1.70 -1.77
CA ALA A 133 11.29 0.88 -2.87
C ALA A 133 9.78 1.03 -3.09
N SER A 134 9.01 1.21 -2.03
CA SER A 134 7.55 1.40 -2.14
C SER A 134 7.21 2.71 -2.87
N VAL A 135 7.90 3.78 -2.54
CA VAL A 135 7.76 5.07 -3.21
C VAL A 135 8.22 4.98 -4.66
N LYS A 136 9.31 4.27 -4.90
CA LYS A 136 9.81 4.03 -6.26
C LYS A 136 8.76 3.29 -7.10
N LYS A 137 8.05 2.33 -6.53
CA LYS A 137 6.96 1.62 -7.23
C LYS A 137 5.85 2.58 -7.64
N ARG A 138 5.48 3.51 -6.78
CA ARG A 138 4.52 4.56 -7.15
C ARG A 138 5.04 5.43 -8.29
N GLU A 139 6.28 5.88 -8.20
CA GLU A 139 6.91 6.70 -9.24
C GLU A 139 6.95 5.98 -10.58
N ASP A 140 7.35 4.71 -10.59
CA ASP A 140 7.40 3.88 -11.80
C ASP A 140 5.99 3.70 -12.40
N THR A 141 4.98 3.50 -11.56
CA THR A 141 3.58 3.38 -11.98
C THR A 141 3.08 4.69 -12.60
N HIS A 142 3.41 5.83 -12.00
CA HIS A 142 3.04 7.14 -12.54
C HIS A 142 3.77 7.44 -13.87
N LYS A 143 5.04 7.06 -13.98
CA LYS A 143 5.79 7.20 -15.24
C LYS A 143 5.20 6.34 -16.35
N MET A 144 4.80 5.13 -16.03
CA MET A 144 4.14 4.24 -17.00
C MET A 144 2.82 4.84 -17.49
N ALA A 145 2.02 5.41 -16.58
CA ALA A 145 0.78 6.08 -16.95
C ALA A 145 1.03 7.31 -17.83
N GLU A 146 2.04 8.10 -17.50
CA GLU A 146 2.42 9.27 -18.31
C GLU A 146 2.93 8.88 -19.70
N ALA A 147 3.74 7.81 -19.78
CA ALA A 147 4.24 7.30 -21.06
C ALA A 147 3.11 6.80 -21.97
N ASN A 148 2.00 6.34 -21.39
CA ASN A 148 0.84 5.84 -22.13
C ASN A 148 -0.30 6.87 -22.19
N ARG A 149 -0.03 8.13 -21.89
CA ARG A 149 -1.02 9.21 -21.86
C ARG A 149 -1.83 9.33 -23.15
N ALA A 150 -1.21 9.05 -24.29
CA ALA A 150 -1.87 9.11 -25.60
C ALA A 150 -3.05 8.15 -25.73
N PHE A 151 -3.10 7.07 -24.91
CA PHE A 151 -4.16 6.06 -24.94
C PHE A 151 -5.27 6.33 -23.90
N ALA A 152 -5.25 7.47 -23.22
CA ALA A 152 -6.25 7.81 -22.21
C ALA A 152 -7.68 7.81 -22.74
N HIS A 153 -7.88 8.11 -24.03
CA HIS A 153 -9.19 8.06 -24.67
C HIS A 153 -9.76 6.65 -24.83
N TYR A 154 -8.98 5.61 -24.63
CA TYR A 154 -9.45 4.22 -24.63
C TYR A 154 -9.97 3.75 -23.27
N ARG A 155 -10.22 4.65 -22.31
CA ARG A 155 -10.74 4.31 -21.00
C ARG A 155 -12.00 3.46 -21.06
N PHE A 156 -12.13 2.61 -20.08
CA PHE A 156 -13.30 1.76 -19.90
C PHE A 156 -14.52 2.57 -19.47
#